data_4ab3e67c2adb7047473f24585fceb465
#
_entry.id   4ab3e67c2adb7047473f24585fceb465
#
_cell.length_a   1.000
_cell.length_b   1.000
_cell.length_c   1.000
_cell.angle_alpha   90.00
_cell.angle_beta   90.00
_cell.angle_gamma   90.00
#
_symmetry.space_group_name_H-M   'P 1'
#
loop_
_entity.id
_entity.type
_entity.pdbx_description
1 polymer ?
#
loop_
_entity_poly.entity_id
_entity_poly.type
_entity_poly.pdbx_seq_one_letter_code
_entity_poly.pdbx_strand_id
1 'polypeptide(L)'
;CGHHFSQANWSAFGRLAWSPMLTSETIAEEWLKATFNTSYDEAMKSMMLRSREACVDYMMPLGLHHIFAFDQHYGPEPDGFIPHYPIEWCPVYYHRADSLGIGFDRTHTGSDATSQYREPYCSLYDNVNTCPERYLLWFHRVPWTYRTKSGRTIYEEMTFRYNRGVKEVEDFKFPCCCP
;
A
#
# COMPACT_ATOMS: atom_id res chain seq x y z
N CYS A 1 -1.19 -21.57 3.26
CA CYS A 1 -2.37 -20.74 3.49
C CYS A 1 -3.59 -21.40 2.86
N GLY A 2 -4.56 -21.83 3.66
CA GLY A 2 -5.78 -22.51 3.20
C GLY A 2 -6.88 -21.59 2.66
N HIS A 3 -6.54 -20.37 2.26
CA HIS A 3 -7.51 -19.38 1.80
C HIS A 3 -7.53 -19.27 0.27
N HIS A 4 -8.72 -19.30 -0.34
CA HIS A 4 -8.86 -19.27 -1.80
C HIS A 4 -8.15 -18.08 -2.45
N PHE A 5 -8.31 -16.88 -1.92
CA PHE A 5 -7.67 -15.67 -2.48
C PHE A 5 -6.13 -15.66 -2.36
N SER A 6 -5.55 -16.43 -1.43
CA SER A 6 -4.10 -16.66 -1.41
C SER A 6 -3.67 -17.53 -2.61
N GLN A 7 -4.51 -18.48 -3.03
CA GLN A 7 -4.27 -19.27 -4.24
C GLN A 7 -4.35 -18.40 -5.50
N ALA A 8 -5.23 -17.39 -5.53
CA ALA A 8 -5.31 -16.43 -6.64
C ALA A 8 -3.98 -15.73 -6.91
N ASN A 9 -3.26 -15.31 -5.86
CA ASN A 9 -1.96 -14.67 -6.00
C ASN A 9 -0.91 -15.61 -6.63
N TRP A 10 -0.89 -16.87 -6.23
CA TRP A 10 0.00 -17.88 -6.82
C TRP A 10 -0.37 -18.20 -8.27
N SER A 11 -1.66 -18.29 -8.57
CA SER A 11 -2.15 -18.46 -9.94
C SER A 11 -1.73 -17.30 -10.83
N ALA A 12 -1.90 -16.06 -10.33
CA ALA A 12 -1.50 -14.86 -11.04
C ALA A 12 0.01 -14.82 -11.31
N PHE A 13 0.82 -15.16 -10.32
CA PHE A 13 2.27 -15.25 -10.47
C PHE A 13 2.65 -16.26 -11.57
N GLY A 14 2.09 -17.47 -11.52
CA GLY A 14 2.37 -18.52 -12.52
C GLY A 14 1.93 -18.11 -13.92
N ARG A 15 0.76 -17.46 -14.05
CA ARG A 15 0.26 -16.96 -15.34
C ARG A 15 1.16 -15.88 -15.93
N LEU A 16 1.61 -14.92 -15.12
CA LEU A 16 2.51 -13.84 -15.55
C LEU A 16 3.92 -14.34 -15.85
N ALA A 17 4.42 -15.34 -15.12
CA ALA A 17 5.71 -15.96 -15.40
C ALA A 17 5.71 -16.68 -16.76
N TRP A 18 4.57 -17.26 -17.15
CA TRP A 18 4.38 -17.92 -18.45
C TRP A 18 4.09 -16.94 -19.58
N SER A 19 3.24 -15.96 -19.33
CA SER A 19 2.78 -14.97 -20.33
C SER A 19 2.71 -13.57 -19.71
N PRO A 20 3.81 -12.80 -19.77
CA PRO A 20 3.90 -11.49 -19.09
C PRO A 20 3.01 -10.39 -19.68
N MET A 21 2.37 -10.67 -20.83
CA MET A 21 1.47 -9.71 -21.51
C MET A 21 0.00 -9.84 -21.07
N LEU A 22 -0.30 -10.77 -20.15
CA LEU A 22 -1.67 -10.91 -19.63
C LEU A 22 -2.04 -9.74 -18.74
N THR A 23 -3.31 -9.33 -18.80
CA THR A 23 -3.84 -8.29 -17.90
C THR A 23 -4.32 -8.90 -16.59
N SER A 24 -4.35 -8.08 -15.54
CA SER A 24 -4.88 -8.46 -14.23
C SER A 24 -6.33 -8.91 -14.31
N GLU A 25 -7.13 -8.24 -15.15
CA GLU A 25 -8.55 -8.56 -15.40
C GLU A 25 -8.71 -9.97 -15.98
N THR A 26 -7.91 -10.28 -17.01
CA THR A 26 -7.93 -11.61 -17.64
C THR A 26 -7.57 -12.70 -16.63
N ILE A 27 -6.50 -12.49 -15.85
CA ILE A 27 -6.04 -13.47 -14.86
C ILE A 27 -7.07 -13.67 -13.75
N ALA A 28 -7.66 -12.58 -13.24
CA ALA A 28 -8.69 -12.65 -12.21
C ALA A 28 -9.91 -13.43 -12.71
N GLU A 29 -10.35 -13.16 -13.94
CA GLU A 29 -11.49 -13.85 -14.54
C GLU A 29 -11.22 -15.33 -14.77
N GLU A 30 -10.06 -15.71 -15.29
CA GLU A 30 -9.64 -17.10 -15.46
C GLU A 30 -9.65 -17.85 -14.12
N TRP A 31 -9.08 -17.24 -13.08
CA TRP A 31 -9.01 -17.85 -11.76
C TRP A 31 -10.39 -17.99 -11.11
N LEU A 32 -11.24 -16.97 -11.22
CA LEU A 32 -12.60 -16.99 -10.68
C LEU A 32 -13.44 -18.09 -11.36
N LYS A 33 -13.38 -18.20 -12.69
CA LYS A 33 -14.06 -19.26 -13.46
C LYS A 33 -13.57 -20.65 -13.04
N ALA A 34 -12.27 -20.83 -12.86
CA ALA A 34 -11.68 -22.11 -12.47
C ALA A 34 -12.04 -22.51 -11.02
N THR A 35 -12.22 -21.53 -10.13
CA THR A 35 -12.44 -21.79 -8.69
C THR A 35 -13.92 -21.90 -8.33
N PHE A 36 -14.77 -21.05 -8.90
CA PHE A 36 -16.19 -20.92 -8.55
C PHE A 36 -17.12 -21.28 -9.72
N ASN A 37 -16.58 -21.84 -10.82
CA ASN A 37 -17.30 -22.06 -12.06
C ASN A 37 -17.94 -20.75 -12.58
N THR A 38 -19.26 -20.78 -12.79
CA THR A 38 -20.04 -19.60 -13.20
C THR A 38 -20.73 -18.90 -12.04
N SER A 39 -20.43 -19.30 -10.81
CA SER A 39 -21.10 -18.77 -9.60
C SER A 39 -20.48 -17.49 -9.04
N TYR A 40 -19.40 -16.97 -9.65
CA TYR A 40 -18.84 -15.68 -9.26
C TYR A 40 -19.59 -14.53 -9.94
N ASP A 41 -19.60 -13.38 -9.30
CA ASP A 41 -20.14 -12.14 -9.85
C ASP A 41 -19.03 -11.09 -10.12
N GLU A 42 -19.39 -10.05 -10.83
CA GLU A 42 -18.47 -8.94 -11.13
C GLU A 42 -17.99 -8.20 -9.87
N ALA A 43 -18.74 -8.28 -8.77
CA ALA A 43 -18.33 -7.70 -7.50
C ALA A 43 -17.11 -8.42 -6.92
N MET A 44 -17.01 -9.75 -7.04
CA MET A 44 -15.83 -10.52 -6.63
C MET A 44 -14.59 -10.11 -7.45
N LYS A 45 -14.73 -9.99 -8.77
CA LYS A 45 -13.63 -9.54 -9.64
C LYS A 45 -13.20 -8.12 -9.30
N SER A 46 -14.16 -7.22 -9.14
CA SER A 46 -13.90 -5.84 -8.74
C SER A 46 -13.17 -5.76 -7.39
N MET A 47 -13.61 -6.52 -6.39
CA MET A 47 -12.92 -6.61 -5.10
C MET A 47 -11.47 -7.07 -5.26
N MET A 48 -11.21 -8.15 -6.00
CA MET A 48 -9.85 -8.66 -6.21
C MET A 48 -8.93 -7.60 -6.82
N LEU A 49 -9.41 -6.89 -7.85
CA LEU A 49 -8.61 -5.90 -8.58
C LEU A 49 -8.37 -4.61 -7.77
N ARG A 50 -9.30 -4.23 -6.88
CA ARG A 50 -9.22 -3.00 -6.08
C ARG A 50 -8.64 -3.19 -4.68
N SER A 51 -8.62 -4.42 -4.16
CA SER A 51 -8.22 -4.70 -2.76
C SER A 51 -6.83 -4.20 -2.41
N ARG A 52 -5.88 -4.26 -3.36
CA ARG A 52 -4.53 -3.75 -3.15
C ARG A 52 -4.52 -2.24 -2.91
N GLU A 53 -5.21 -1.47 -3.74
CA GLU A 53 -5.22 0.00 -3.61
C GLU A 53 -5.99 0.42 -2.35
N ALA A 54 -7.06 -0.28 -2.01
CA ALA A 54 -7.76 -0.07 -0.73
C ALA A 54 -6.81 -0.31 0.45
N CYS A 55 -6.04 -1.40 0.43
CA CYS A 55 -5.05 -1.71 1.46
C CYS A 55 -3.96 -0.63 1.53
N VAL A 56 -3.43 -0.18 0.40
CA VAL A 56 -2.44 0.92 0.36
C VAL A 56 -3.01 2.19 0.98
N ASP A 57 -4.26 2.51 0.69
CA ASP A 57 -4.88 3.72 1.21
C ASP A 57 -5.06 3.72 2.73
N TYR A 58 -5.47 2.59 3.35
CA TYR A 58 -5.66 2.55 4.81
C TYR A 58 -4.42 2.10 5.60
N MET A 59 -3.38 1.57 4.95
CA MET A 59 -2.17 1.08 5.63
C MET A 59 -0.94 1.96 5.37
N MET A 60 -0.76 2.46 4.15
CA MET A 60 0.48 3.10 3.73
C MET A 60 0.27 4.21 2.68
N PRO A 61 -0.65 5.17 2.93
CA PRO A 61 -0.94 6.21 1.95
C PRO A 61 0.32 7.00 1.60
N LEU A 62 0.47 7.37 0.33
CA LEU A 62 1.61 8.15 -0.19
C LEU A 62 2.98 7.48 0.03
N GLY A 63 3.01 6.16 0.24
CA GLY A 63 4.24 5.42 0.52
C GLY A 63 4.73 5.54 1.96
N LEU A 64 3.90 6.03 2.89
CA LEU A 64 4.22 5.96 4.31
C LEU A 64 4.60 4.53 4.68
N HIS A 65 5.58 4.36 5.57
CA HIS A 65 5.89 3.02 6.07
C HIS A 65 4.62 2.40 6.64
N HIS A 66 4.31 1.17 6.23
CA HIS A 66 3.04 0.54 6.57
C HIS A 66 2.83 0.45 8.09
N ILE A 67 1.62 0.75 8.50
CA ILE A 67 1.18 0.64 9.89
C ILE A 67 0.69 -0.79 10.12
N PHE A 68 1.46 -1.60 10.81
CA PHE A 68 1.11 -2.98 11.10
C PHE A 68 1.38 -3.31 12.57
N ALA A 69 0.59 -4.22 13.10
CA ALA A 69 0.84 -4.75 14.43
C ALA A 69 2.18 -5.47 14.45
N PHE A 70 3.05 -5.05 15.37
CA PHE A 70 4.38 -5.64 15.52
C PHE A 70 4.25 -7.13 15.85
N ASP A 71 5.26 -7.93 15.47
CA ASP A 71 5.32 -9.38 15.64
C ASP A 71 4.38 -10.17 14.72
N GLN A 72 3.12 -9.80 14.64
CA GLN A 72 2.09 -10.55 13.91
C GLN A 72 1.80 -10.02 12.51
N HIS A 73 2.06 -8.75 12.26
CA HIS A 73 1.76 -8.05 11.01
C HIS A 73 0.27 -8.07 10.60
N TYR A 74 -0.63 -8.25 11.57
CA TYR A 74 -2.07 -8.20 11.36
C TYR A 74 -2.65 -6.86 11.83
N GLY A 75 -3.40 -6.23 10.95
CA GLY A 75 -4.09 -4.99 11.25
C GLY A 75 -3.16 -3.77 11.40
N PRO A 76 -3.73 -2.58 11.35
CA PRO A 76 -2.98 -1.35 11.53
C PRO A 76 -2.67 -1.08 12.99
N GLU A 77 -1.43 -0.69 13.28
CA GLU A 77 -0.96 -0.22 14.58
C GLU A 77 -0.05 0.99 14.34
N PRO A 78 -0.62 2.20 14.25
CA PRO A 78 0.11 3.40 13.86
C PRO A 78 1.20 3.82 14.84
N ASP A 79 1.08 3.46 16.09
CA ASP A 79 2.03 3.70 17.17
C ASP A 79 2.79 2.42 17.58
N GLY A 80 2.89 1.47 16.67
CA GLY A 80 3.54 0.17 16.87
C GLY A 80 4.95 0.30 17.42
N PHE A 81 5.11 -0.07 18.70
CA PHE A 81 6.36 0.00 19.45
C PHE A 81 6.44 -1.14 20.48
N ILE A 82 7.61 -1.79 20.54
CA ILE A 82 7.90 -2.79 21.54
C ILE A 82 9.18 -2.37 22.30
N PRO A 83 9.11 -2.13 23.62
CA PRO A 83 10.21 -1.52 24.39
C PRO A 83 11.53 -2.28 24.39
N HIS A 84 11.53 -3.58 24.15
CA HIS A 84 12.75 -4.41 24.16
C HIS A 84 13.38 -4.60 22.78
N TYR A 85 12.77 -4.05 21.71
CA TYR A 85 13.38 -4.02 20.39
C TYR A 85 14.04 -2.66 20.11
N PRO A 86 15.07 -2.63 19.24
CA PRO A 86 15.61 -1.36 18.73
C PRO A 86 14.48 -0.54 18.08
N ILE A 87 14.44 0.75 18.36
CA ILE A 87 13.40 1.66 17.83
C ILE A 87 13.35 1.63 16.29
N GLU A 88 14.49 1.42 15.66
CA GLU A 88 14.65 1.32 14.19
C GLU A 88 13.95 0.10 13.59
N TRP A 89 13.48 -0.83 14.41
CA TRP A 89 12.69 -1.97 13.95
C TRP A 89 11.18 -1.72 14.06
N CYS A 90 10.79 -0.63 14.70
CA CYS A 90 9.40 -0.32 14.97
C CYS A 90 8.82 0.64 13.90
N PRO A 91 7.56 0.45 13.46
CA PRO A 91 6.92 1.33 12.48
C PRO A 91 6.94 2.81 12.87
N VAL A 92 6.76 3.12 14.14
CA VAL A 92 6.75 4.49 14.66
C VAL A 92 8.02 5.29 14.32
N TYR A 93 9.16 4.60 14.22
CA TYR A 93 10.43 5.24 13.85
C TYR A 93 10.40 5.80 12.42
N TYR A 94 9.80 5.08 11.49
CA TYR A 94 9.74 5.48 10.08
C TYR A 94 8.57 6.40 9.74
N HIS A 95 7.55 6.44 10.59
CA HIS A 95 6.48 7.41 10.43
C HIS A 95 6.97 8.82 10.74
N ARG A 96 7.75 8.99 11.79
CA ARG A 96 8.24 10.28 12.30
C ARG A 96 7.16 11.36 12.27
N ALA A 97 5.96 11.01 12.71
CA ALA A 97 4.84 11.93 12.79
C ALA A 97 4.99 12.76 14.07
N ASP A 98 5.29 14.03 13.90
CA ASP A 98 5.43 14.99 14.99
C ASP A 98 4.85 16.37 14.59
N SER A 99 5.07 17.40 15.40
CA SER A 99 4.56 18.76 15.12
C SER A 99 5.11 19.37 13.84
N LEU A 100 6.24 18.87 13.31
CA LEU A 100 6.92 19.44 12.14
C LEU A 100 6.51 18.74 10.84
N GLY A 101 6.11 17.46 10.88
CA GLY A 101 5.77 16.74 9.67
C GLY A 101 5.71 15.22 9.84
N ILE A 102 5.74 14.51 8.72
CA ILE A 102 5.61 13.07 8.63
C ILE A 102 6.51 12.51 7.53
N GLY A 103 6.84 11.22 7.64
CA GLY A 103 7.67 10.49 6.69
C GLY A 103 9.12 10.38 7.13
N PHE A 104 9.89 9.58 6.42
CA PHE A 104 11.29 9.32 6.74
C PHE A 104 12.18 9.79 5.59
N ASP A 105 13.21 10.56 5.90
CA ASP A 105 14.17 11.04 4.90
C ASP A 105 15.16 9.93 4.52
N ARG A 106 14.91 9.33 3.36
CA ARG A 106 15.76 8.31 2.74
C ARG A 106 16.60 8.85 1.59
N THR A 107 16.60 10.18 1.40
CA THR A 107 17.40 10.85 0.37
C THR A 107 18.86 11.03 0.83
N HIS A 108 19.69 11.63 -0.02
CA HIS A 108 21.09 11.99 0.30
C HIS A 108 21.21 12.92 1.53
N THR A 109 20.14 13.62 1.90
CA THR A 109 20.13 14.47 3.11
C THR A 109 19.81 13.71 4.39
N GLY A 110 19.33 12.48 4.27
CA GLY A 110 18.95 11.62 5.39
C GLY A 110 19.78 10.34 5.47
N SER A 111 19.14 9.19 5.27
CA SER A 111 19.82 7.89 5.35
C SER A 111 20.55 7.48 4.08
N ASP A 112 20.47 8.26 3.02
CA ASP A 112 21.06 8.00 1.69
C ASP A 112 20.64 6.67 1.05
N ALA A 113 19.47 6.14 1.41
CA ALA A 113 18.99 4.89 0.84
C ALA A 113 18.62 5.03 -0.65
N THR A 114 18.41 6.24 -1.17
CA THR A 114 18.19 6.47 -2.60
C THR A 114 19.41 6.12 -3.46
N SER A 115 20.63 6.20 -2.92
CA SER A 115 21.87 5.86 -3.62
C SER A 115 21.99 4.39 -4.04
N GLN A 116 21.19 3.49 -3.43
CA GLN A 116 21.13 2.08 -3.84
C GLN A 116 20.48 1.86 -5.21
N TYR A 117 19.71 2.83 -5.71
CA TYR A 117 19.06 2.76 -7.01
C TYR A 117 19.98 3.26 -8.12
N ARG A 118 19.92 2.60 -9.27
CA ARG A 118 20.63 3.08 -10.47
C ARG A 118 19.88 4.24 -11.12
N GLU A 119 20.59 5.09 -11.84
CA GLU A 119 19.97 6.10 -12.66
C GLU A 119 19.05 5.48 -13.73
N PRO A 120 17.92 6.12 -14.05
CA PRO A 120 17.45 7.44 -13.57
C PRO A 120 16.68 7.41 -12.22
N TYR A 121 16.55 6.26 -11.59
CA TYR A 121 15.70 6.08 -10.40
C TYR A 121 16.29 6.74 -9.15
N CYS A 122 17.62 6.76 -9.01
CA CYS A 122 18.27 7.47 -7.90
C CYS A 122 17.84 8.93 -7.90
N SER A 123 18.09 9.66 -8.98
CA SER A 123 17.69 11.06 -9.11
C SER A 123 16.18 11.28 -9.03
N LEU A 124 15.38 10.32 -9.54
CA LEU A 124 13.92 10.39 -9.50
C LEU A 124 13.38 10.38 -8.08
N TYR A 125 13.91 9.51 -7.22
CA TYR A 125 13.44 9.33 -5.85
C TYR A 125 14.08 10.30 -4.86
N ASP A 126 15.30 10.76 -5.14
CA ASP A 126 16.05 11.65 -4.27
C ASP A 126 15.49 13.08 -4.23
N ASN A 127 14.82 13.52 -5.29
CA ASN A 127 14.25 14.85 -5.38
C ASN A 127 12.75 14.81 -5.12
N VAL A 128 12.29 15.55 -4.11
CA VAL A 128 10.87 15.62 -3.71
C VAL A 128 9.93 16.06 -4.84
N ASN A 129 10.41 16.88 -5.78
CA ASN A 129 9.59 17.39 -6.89
C ASN A 129 9.42 16.37 -8.01
N THR A 130 10.35 15.43 -8.17
CA THR A 130 10.29 14.37 -9.19
C THR A 130 9.80 13.05 -8.65
N CYS A 131 9.92 12.84 -7.34
CA CYS A 131 9.47 11.61 -6.70
C CYS A 131 7.98 11.35 -6.99
N PRO A 132 7.63 10.15 -7.49
CA PRO A 132 6.22 9.79 -7.66
C PRO A 132 5.47 9.88 -6.33
N GLU A 133 4.34 10.57 -6.31
CA GLU A 133 3.59 10.88 -5.09
C GLU A 133 3.24 9.65 -4.27
N ARG A 134 3.01 8.50 -4.93
CA ARG A 134 2.76 7.20 -4.27
C ARG A 134 3.94 6.69 -3.41
N TYR A 135 5.13 7.29 -3.57
CA TYR A 135 6.34 6.96 -2.80
C TYR A 135 6.85 8.14 -1.97
N LEU A 136 6.11 9.25 -1.93
CA LEU A 136 6.54 10.49 -1.30
C LEU A 136 7.01 10.28 0.13
N LEU A 137 6.18 9.73 0.99
CA LEU A 137 6.48 9.55 2.41
C LEU A 137 7.41 8.36 2.69
N TRP A 138 7.66 7.52 1.69
CA TRP A 138 8.70 6.50 1.78
C TRP A 138 10.10 7.10 1.68
N PHE A 139 10.29 8.02 0.75
CA PHE A 139 11.60 8.62 0.49
C PHE A 139 11.81 9.95 1.19
N HIS A 140 10.77 10.70 1.48
CA HIS A 140 10.87 12.06 2.01
C HIS A 140 10.11 12.25 3.30
N ARG A 141 10.69 13.06 4.18
CA ARG A 141 9.98 13.67 5.28
C ARG A 141 9.48 15.06 4.84
N VAL A 142 8.19 15.29 4.98
CA VAL A 142 7.58 16.56 4.55
C VAL A 142 6.78 17.22 5.68
N PRO A 143 6.67 18.55 5.72
CA PRO A 143 5.83 19.24 6.67
C PRO A 143 4.34 18.98 6.39
N TRP A 144 3.52 19.09 7.42
CA TRP A 144 2.06 18.90 7.29
C TRP A 144 1.39 19.82 6.27
N THR A 145 2.01 20.98 6.01
CA THR A 145 1.54 21.99 5.05
C THR A 145 1.99 21.71 3.60
N TYR A 146 2.84 20.69 3.37
CA TYR A 146 3.26 20.32 2.02
C TYR A 146 2.04 20.03 1.15
N ARG A 147 2.00 20.57 -0.07
CA ARG A 147 0.86 20.36 -0.98
C ARG A 147 1.16 19.26 -1.99
N THR A 148 0.24 18.31 -2.03
CA THR A 148 0.23 17.22 -3.00
C THR A 148 -0.23 17.71 -4.38
N LYS A 149 -0.11 16.86 -5.39
CA LYS A 149 -0.60 17.16 -6.75
C LYS A 149 -2.11 17.44 -6.82
N SER A 150 -2.87 16.93 -5.85
CA SER A 150 -4.31 17.23 -5.73
C SER A 150 -4.59 18.66 -5.22
N GLY A 151 -3.56 19.37 -4.75
CA GLY A 151 -3.68 20.67 -4.09
C GLY A 151 -3.97 20.61 -2.60
N ARG A 152 -4.28 19.42 -2.06
CA ARG A 152 -4.47 19.20 -0.61
C ARG A 152 -3.14 19.24 0.13
N THR A 153 -3.16 19.66 1.38
CA THR A 153 -2.02 19.46 2.28
C THR A 153 -1.82 17.96 2.55
N ILE A 154 -0.62 17.57 3.03
CA ILE A 154 -0.35 16.17 3.41
C ILE A 154 -1.38 15.66 4.41
N TYR A 155 -1.74 16.46 5.40
CA TYR A 155 -2.75 16.09 6.39
C TYR A 155 -4.12 15.79 5.74
N GLU A 156 -4.57 16.69 4.87
CA GLU A 156 -5.84 16.53 4.15
C GLU A 156 -5.82 15.35 3.19
N GLU A 157 -4.71 15.15 2.46
CA GLU A 157 -4.59 14.05 1.52
C GLU A 157 -4.54 12.69 2.23
N MET A 158 -3.79 12.58 3.32
CA MET A 158 -3.76 11.36 4.13
C MET A 158 -5.13 11.04 4.71
N THR A 159 -5.80 12.02 5.29
CA THR A 159 -7.17 11.85 5.83
C THR A 159 -8.13 11.39 4.73
N PHE A 160 -8.04 12.00 3.54
CA PHE A 160 -8.84 11.59 2.39
C PHE A 160 -8.57 10.13 1.99
N ARG A 161 -7.30 9.72 1.91
CA ARG A 161 -6.92 8.35 1.51
C ARG A 161 -7.33 7.32 2.55
N TYR A 162 -7.09 7.57 3.83
CA TYR A 162 -7.55 6.68 4.90
C TYR A 162 -9.05 6.44 4.82
N ASN A 163 -9.85 7.52 4.71
CA ASN A 163 -11.30 7.41 4.62
C ASN A 163 -11.74 6.68 3.35
N ARG A 164 -11.07 6.92 2.21
CA ARG A 164 -11.34 6.21 0.96
C ARG A 164 -11.06 4.72 1.09
N GLY A 165 -9.91 4.33 1.65
CA GLY A 165 -9.53 2.94 1.83
C GLY A 165 -10.51 2.19 2.75
N VAL A 166 -10.91 2.81 3.86
CA VAL A 166 -11.93 2.23 4.77
C VAL A 166 -13.26 2.06 4.06
N LYS A 167 -13.72 3.09 3.34
CA LYS A 167 -14.97 3.02 2.57
C LYS A 167 -14.93 1.91 1.51
N GLU A 168 -13.81 1.74 0.79
CA GLU A 168 -13.68 0.67 -0.19
C GLU A 168 -13.78 -0.72 0.45
N VAL A 169 -13.18 -0.91 1.62
CA VAL A 169 -13.32 -2.18 2.37
C VAL A 169 -14.78 -2.40 2.81
N GLU A 170 -15.50 -1.36 3.18
CA GLU A 170 -16.94 -1.46 3.47
C GLU A 170 -17.74 -1.86 2.23
N ASP A 171 -17.42 -1.28 1.08
CA ASP A 171 -18.07 -1.59 -0.20
C ASP A 171 -17.77 -3.03 -0.67
N PHE A 172 -16.67 -3.65 -0.21
CA PHE A 172 -16.33 -5.06 -0.47
C PHE A 172 -17.12 -6.06 0.38
N LYS A 173 -17.93 -5.61 1.33
CA LYS A 173 -18.81 -6.50 2.09
C LYS A 173 -19.87 -7.08 1.13
N PHE A 174 -19.60 -8.31 0.70
CA PHE A 174 -20.62 -9.07 0.00
C PHE A 174 -21.83 -9.24 0.92
N PRO A 175 -23.05 -9.08 0.43
CA PRO A 175 -24.17 -9.63 1.15
C PRO A 175 -23.84 -11.10 1.37
N CYS A 176 -23.64 -11.52 2.62
CA CYS A 176 -23.61 -12.92 2.98
C CYS A 176 -24.94 -13.50 2.56
N CYS A 177 -25.01 -14.02 1.34
CA CYS A 177 -26.01 -15.00 0.96
C CYS A 177 -25.60 -16.31 1.64
N CYS A 178 -25.80 -16.35 2.95
CA CYS A 178 -26.03 -17.61 3.64
C CYS A 178 -27.54 -17.90 3.46
N PRO A 179 -27.89 -19.00 2.82
CA PRO A 179 -29.27 -19.49 2.83
C PRO A 179 -29.72 -19.84 4.24
#